data_255c94daaf16ed0fcf21c8c05295265c
#
_entry.id   255c94daaf16ed0fcf21c8c05295265c
#
_cell.length_a   1.000
_cell.length_b   1.000
_cell.length_c   1.000
_cell.angle_alpha   90.00
_cell.angle_beta   90.00
_cell.angle_gamma   90.00
#
_symmetry.space_group_name_H-M   'P 1'
#
loop_
_entity.id
_entity.type
_entity.pdbx_description
1 polymer ?
#
loop_
_entity_poly.entity_id
_entity_poly.type
_entity_poly.pdbx_seq_one_letter_code
_entity_poly.pdbx_strand_id
1 'polypeptide(L)'
;MKHRISAGVLALRDDRILLVRHFRPGEHDFWAGPGGGAEGAEELHEAAEREAFEEAGIRVKARAMAYIDELVDDWGRIVKFWFLADYVSGEIDVSANPAEGESISEAGWFTREALPQGHVFPEVLRDRFWDELKTGYPAPIKLPLRQSIF
;
A
#
# COMPACT_ATOMS: atom_id res chain seq x y z
N MET A 1 1.14 1.28 -24.81
CA MET A 1 1.30 1.53 -23.37
C MET A 1 0.75 0.36 -22.57
N LYS A 2 1.53 -0.16 -21.67
CA LYS A 2 1.07 -1.23 -20.77
C LYS A 2 0.20 -0.67 -19.65
N HIS A 3 -0.73 -1.48 -19.17
CA HIS A 3 -1.61 -1.11 -18.07
C HIS A 3 -1.61 -2.22 -17.02
N ARG A 4 -1.66 -1.84 -15.75
CA ARG A 4 -1.73 -2.77 -14.63
C ARG A 4 -2.77 -2.29 -13.62
N ILE A 5 -3.58 -3.24 -13.15
CA ILE A 5 -4.51 -3.01 -12.06
C ILE A 5 -3.88 -3.54 -10.79
N SER A 6 -3.81 -2.70 -9.78
CA SER A 6 -3.16 -3.00 -8.51
C SER A 6 -4.08 -2.67 -7.34
N ALA A 7 -3.88 -3.33 -6.22
CA ALA A 7 -4.65 -3.06 -5.01
C ALA A 7 -3.72 -3.11 -3.80
N GLY A 8 -3.98 -2.26 -2.83
CA GLY A 8 -3.19 -2.19 -1.61
C GLY A 8 -4.04 -1.85 -0.41
N VAL A 9 -3.44 -2.00 0.77
CA VAL A 9 -4.13 -1.73 2.03
C VAL A 9 -3.50 -0.55 2.75
N LEU A 10 -4.37 0.24 3.38
CA LEU A 10 -4.03 1.19 4.42
C LEU A 10 -4.53 0.53 5.70
N ALA A 11 -3.70 -0.36 6.24
CA ALA A 11 -4.08 -1.23 7.34
C ALA A 11 -3.76 -0.58 8.68
N LEU A 12 -4.75 -0.54 9.54
CA LEU A 12 -4.65 0.12 10.83
C LEU A 12 -4.67 -0.89 11.97
N ARG A 13 -3.80 -0.66 12.94
CA ARG A 13 -3.79 -1.35 14.23
C ARG A 13 -3.67 -0.26 15.28
N ASP A 14 -4.77 0.00 16.01
CA ASP A 14 -4.89 1.17 16.86
C ASP A 14 -4.66 2.46 16.03
N ASP A 15 -3.72 3.29 16.40
CA ASP A 15 -3.41 4.54 15.70
C ASP A 15 -2.21 4.39 14.74
N ARG A 16 -1.85 3.16 14.38
CA ARG A 16 -0.67 2.88 13.58
C ARG A 16 -1.04 2.28 12.23
N ILE A 17 -0.27 2.64 11.22
CA ILE A 17 -0.44 2.12 9.87
C ILE A 17 0.70 1.17 9.52
N LEU A 18 0.36 0.12 8.77
CA LEU A 18 1.32 -0.87 8.29
C LEU A 18 1.99 -0.35 7.02
N LEU A 19 3.31 -0.28 7.04
CA LEU A 19 4.10 0.08 5.87
C LEU A 19 5.20 -0.95 5.64
N VAL A 20 5.56 -1.15 4.38
CA VAL A 20 6.68 -1.98 3.96
C VAL A 20 7.69 -1.14 3.22
N ARG A 21 8.98 -1.45 3.41
CA ARG A 21 10.08 -0.74 2.75
C ARG A 21 10.52 -1.49 1.51
N HIS A 22 10.46 -0.79 0.39
CA HIS A 22 11.00 -1.24 -0.88
C HIS A 22 12.38 -0.63 -1.04
N PHE A 23 13.41 -1.46 -0.95
CA PHE A 23 14.77 -0.97 -1.00
C PHE A 23 15.60 -1.81 -1.98
N ARG A 24 16.17 -1.15 -2.98
CA ARG A 24 17.13 -1.75 -3.90
C ARG A 24 18.24 -0.72 -4.13
N PRO A 25 19.47 -1.01 -3.65
CA PRO A 25 20.58 -0.05 -3.74
C PRO A 25 20.77 0.47 -5.15
N GLY A 26 20.88 1.80 -5.29
CA GLY A 26 21.07 2.45 -6.57
C GLY A 26 19.83 2.58 -7.44
N GLU A 27 18.71 2.00 -7.02
CA GLU A 27 17.47 2.04 -7.81
C GLU A 27 16.33 2.76 -7.09
N HIS A 28 15.96 2.29 -5.89
CA HIS A 28 14.88 2.91 -5.14
C HIS A 28 14.99 2.63 -3.64
N ASP A 29 14.37 3.50 -2.87
CA ASP A 29 14.17 3.34 -1.43
C ASP A 29 12.93 4.14 -1.04
N PHE A 30 11.84 3.43 -0.71
CA PHE A 30 10.61 4.07 -0.28
C PHE A 30 9.80 3.12 0.60
N TRP A 31 8.91 3.70 1.39
CA TRP A 31 7.94 2.98 2.19
C TRP A 31 6.56 3.15 1.58
N ALA A 32 5.75 2.11 1.66
CA ALA A 32 4.39 2.15 1.11
C ALA A 32 3.48 1.20 1.87
N GLY A 33 2.19 1.42 1.78
CA GLY A 33 1.23 0.40 2.17
C GLY A 33 1.44 -0.86 1.33
N PRO A 34 1.25 -2.05 1.91
CA PRO A 34 1.38 -3.29 1.13
C PRO A 34 0.40 -3.31 -0.04
N GLY A 35 0.85 -3.83 -1.17
CA GLY A 35 0.00 -3.93 -2.34
C GLY A 35 0.74 -4.46 -3.55
N GLY A 36 -0.01 -4.77 -4.59
CA GLY A 36 0.52 -5.28 -5.84
C GLY A 36 -0.58 -5.58 -6.83
N GLY A 37 -0.22 -6.26 -7.93
CA GLY A 37 -1.15 -6.56 -9.01
C GLY A 37 -2.23 -7.56 -8.62
N ALA A 38 -3.45 -7.29 -9.05
CA ALA A 38 -4.53 -8.27 -8.94
C ALA A 38 -4.25 -9.47 -9.85
N GLU A 39 -4.55 -10.66 -9.39
CA GLU A 39 -4.27 -11.90 -10.10
C GLU A 39 -5.57 -12.63 -10.46
N GLY A 40 -5.61 -13.15 -11.68
CA GLY A 40 -6.74 -13.95 -12.14
C GLY A 40 -8.07 -13.24 -11.95
N ALA A 41 -9.00 -13.93 -11.29
CA ALA A 41 -10.36 -13.46 -11.05
C ALA A 41 -10.60 -13.02 -9.60
N GLU A 42 -9.53 -12.78 -8.82
CA GLU A 42 -9.70 -12.32 -7.45
C GLU A 42 -10.30 -10.91 -7.41
N GLU A 43 -11.09 -10.65 -6.39
CA GLU A 43 -11.59 -9.31 -6.13
C GLU A 43 -10.44 -8.39 -5.70
N LEU A 44 -10.58 -7.08 -5.95
CA LEU A 44 -9.51 -6.14 -5.60
C LEU A 44 -9.19 -6.14 -4.10
N HIS A 45 -10.22 -6.25 -3.25
CA HIS A 45 -9.98 -6.30 -1.80
C HIS A 45 -9.25 -7.58 -1.40
N GLU A 46 -9.52 -8.69 -2.08
CA GLU A 46 -8.81 -9.96 -1.84
C GLU A 46 -7.34 -9.85 -2.24
N ALA A 47 -7.07 -9.21 -3.39
CA ALA A 47 -5.70 -8.96 -3.84
C ALA A 47 -4.94 -8.14 -2.81
N ALA A 48 -5.56 -7.09 -2.28
CA ALA A 48 -4.95 -6.23 -1.26
C ALA A 48 -4.63 -7.00 0.03
N GLU A 49 -5.57 -7.83 0.48
CA GLU A 49 -5.40 -8.67 1.67
C GLU A 49 -4.28 -9.70 1.46
N ARG A 50 -4.23 -10.32 0.30
CA ARG A 50 -3.18 -11.28 -0.06
C ARG A 50 -1.81 -10.62 -0.05
N GLU A 51 -1.69 -9.46 -0.65
CA GLU A 51 -0.41 -8.72 -0.71
C GLU A 51 0.09 -8.34 0.69
N ALA A 52 -0.80 -7.94 1.59
CA ALA A 52 -0.42 -7.63 2.97
C ALA A 52 0.20 -8.85 3.66
N PHE A 53 -0.37 -10.02 3.44
CA PHE A 53 0.17 -11.25 4.00
C PHE A 53 1.51 -11.64 3.36
N GLU A 54 1.58 -11.58 2.02
CA GLU A 54 2.81 -11.92 1.31
C GLU A 54 3.97 -10.99 1.66
N GLU A 55 3.71 -9.70 1.76
CA GLU A 55 4.77 -8.70 1.96
C GLU A 55 5.15 -8.49 3.43
N ALA A 56 4.23 -8.66 4.36
CA ALA A 56 4.46 -8.32 5.76
C ALA A 56 4.10 -9.41 6.76
N GLY A 57 3.50 -10.51 6.33
CA GLY A 57 3.05 -11.58 7.23
C GLY A 57 1.81 -11.24 8.03
N ILE A 58 1.12 -10.18 7.67
CA ILE A 58 -0.02 -9.64 8.45
C ILE A 58 -1.33 -9.96 7.73
N ARG A 59 -2.27 -10.54 8.47
CA ARG A 59 -3.63 -10.74 7.98
C ARG A 59 -4.47 -9.54 8.36
N VAL A 60 -5.15 -9.00 7.34
CA VAL A 60 -6.00 -7.83 7.49
C VAL A 60 -7.36 -8.10 6.87
N LYS A 61 -8.35 -7.33 7.29
CA LYS A 61 -9.69 -7.35 6.70
C LYS A 61 -9.95 -6.00 6.05
N ALA A 62 -10.05 -6.01 4.72
CA ALA A 62 -10.36 -4.81 3.96
C ALA A 62 -11.82 -4.38 4.20
N ARG A 63 -12.04 -3.07 4.23
CA ARG A 63 -13.37 -2.49 4.36
C ARG A 63 -13.58 -1.47 3.24
N ALA A 64 -13.61 -0.20 3.50
CA ALA A 64 -13.91 0.80 2.47
C ALA A 64 -12.77 1.00 1.48
N MET A 65 -13.07 1.20 0.21
CA MET A 65 -12.12 1.71 -0.77
C MET A 65 -11.93 3.20 -0.49
N ALA A 66 -10.71 3.60 -0.14
CA ALA A 66 -10.42 4.97 0.28
C ALA A 66 -9.93 5.84 -0.87
N TYR A 67 -8.96 5.34 -1.65
CA TYR A 67 -8.35 6.14 -2.71
C TYR A 67 -8.18 5.33 -3.99
N ILE A 68 -8.28 6.05 -5.12
CA ILE A 68 -7.89 5.53 -6.42
C ILE A 68 -6.68 6.36 -6.87
N ASP A 69 -5.56 5.68 -7.09
CA ASP A 69 -4.28 6.29 -7.42
C ASP A 69 -3.88 5.91 -8.84
N GLU A 70 -3.26 6.84 -9.55
CA GLU A 70 -2.74 6.58 -10.89
C GLU A 70 -1.29 7.00 -10.99
N LEU A 71 -0.48 6.13 -11.57
CA LEU A 71 0.95 6.31 -11.72
C LEU A 71 1.35 6.00 -13.15
N VAL A 72 2.12 6.89 -13.77
CA VAL A 72 2.69 6.69 -15.09
C VAL A 72 4.21 6.66 -14.99
N ASP A 73 4.83 5.70 -15.65
CA ASP A 73 6.28 5.61 -15.78
C ASP A 73 6.64 5.08 -17.19
N ASP A 74 7.91 4.73 -17.40
CA ASP A 74 8.37 4.22 -18.69
C ASP A 74 7.77 2.86 -19.03
N TRP A 75 7.36 2.09 -18.04
CA TRP A 75 6.67 0.80 -18.23
C TRP A 75 5.26 1.00 -18.78
N GLY A 76 4.54 1.97 -18.23
CA GLY A 76 3.15 2.23 -18.60
C GLY A 76 2.37 2.91 -17.49
N ARG A 77 1.12 2.46 -17.30
CA ARG A 77 0.21 3.04 -16.32
C ARG A 77 -0.22 2.00 -15.30
N ILE A 78 -0.20 2.38 -14.04
CA ILE A 78 -0.73 1.57 -12.95
C ILE A 78 -1.91 2.33 -12.35
N VAL A 79 -3.07 1.66 -12.24
CA VAL A 79 -4.21 2.16 -11.47
C VAL A 79 -4.25 1.33 -10.19
N LYS A 80 -4.13 1.98 -9.06
CA LYS A 80 -4.08 1.30 -7.76
C LYS A 80 -5.23 1.72 -6.87
N PHE A 81 -5.89 0.72 -6.31
CA PHE A 81 -7.03 0.90 -5.42
C PHE A 81 -6.57 0.66 -3.98
N TRP A 82 -6.67 1.69 -3.15
CA TRP A 82 -6.26 1.62 -1.74
C TRP A 82 -7.47 1.39 -0.86
N PHE A 83 -7.45 0.29 -0.10
CA PHE A 83 -8.52 -0.08 0.83
C PHE A 83 -8.09 0.20 2.26
N LEU A 84 -8.99 0.81 3.04
CA LEU A 84 -8.85 0.77 4.49
C LEU A 84 -8.97 -0.68 4.92
N ALA A 85 -8.15 -1.09 5.87
CA ALA A 85 -8.19 -2.43 6.40
C ALA A 85 -7.90 -2.43 7.90
N ASP A 86 -8.44 -3.43 8.59
CA ASP A 86 -8.22 -3.59 10.02
C ASP A 86 -7.34 -4.80 10.26
N TYR A 87 -6.42 -4.68 11.22
CA TYR A 87 -5.58 -5.79 11.65
C TYR A 87 -6.44 -6.94 12.18
N VAL A 88 -6.10 -8.15 11.77
CA VAL A 88 -6.76 -9.38 12.23
C VAL A 88 -5.78 -10.21 13.05
N SER A 89 -4.63 -10.57 12.47
CA SER A 89 -3.65 -11.45 13.13
C SER A 89 -2.29 -11.36 12.44
N GLY A 90 -1.31 -12.00 13.05
CA GLY A 90 0.03 -12.14 12.50
C GLY A 90 1.04 -11.19 13.12
N GLU A 91 2.29 -11.52 12.92
CA GLU A 91 3.43 -10.69 13.31
C GLU A 91 4.24 -10.34 12.07
N ILE A 92 4.92 -9.20 12.09
CA ILE A 92 5.75 -8.75 10.97
C ILE A 92 6.72 -9.85 10.56
N ASP A 93 6.66 -10.24 9.29
CA ASP A 93 7.57 -11.22 8.70
C ASP A 93 7.70 -10.91 7.21
N VAL A 94 8.86 -10.42 6.81
CA VAL A 94 9.15 -10.09 5.40
C VAL A 94 9.88 -11.24 4.69
N SER A 95 10.25 -12.28 5.41
CA SER A 95 11.05 -13.40 4.86
C SER A 95 10.25 -14.31 3.94
N ALA A 96 8.92 -14.31 4.06
CA ALA A 96 8.04 -15.22 3.33
C ALA A 96 7.52 -14.64 2.01
N ASN A 97 8.03 -13.51 1.57
CA ASN A 97 7.59 -12.88 0.33
C ASN A 97 7.96 -13.75 -0.87
N PRO A 98 6.99 -14.30 -1.61
CA PRO A 98 7.27 -15.21 -2.73
C PRO A 98 7.67 -14.49 -4.01
N ALA A 99 7.53 -13.16 -4.08
CA ALA A 99 7.80 -12.40 -5.30
C ALA A 99 9.29 -12.10 -5.44
N GLU A 100 9.98 -12.83 -6.30
CA GLU A 100 11.43 -12.67 -6.52
C GLU A 100 11.84 -11.29 -6.99
N GLY A 101 10.96 -10.56 -7.67
CA GLY A 101 11.25 -9.22 -8.16
C GLY A 101 11.05 -8.11 -7.14
N GLU A 102 10.43 -8.42 -6.01
CA GLU A 102 10.18 -7.43 -4.97
C GLU A 102 11.35 -7.36 -4.00
N SER A 103 11.67 -6.13 -3.60
CA SER A 103 12.81 -5.84 -2.74
C SER A 103 12.36 -5.33 -1.37
N ILE A 104 11.43 -6.06 -0.76
CA ILE A 104 10.92 -5.71 0.57
C ILE A 104 11.97 -6.08 1.61
N SER A 105 12.51 -5.08 2.30
CA SER A 105 13.56 -5.27 3.30
C SER A 105 13.06 -5.17 4.73
N GLU A 106 12.00 -4.41 4.97
CA GLU A 106 11.47 -4.16 6.30
C GLU A 106 9.97 -3.94 6.23
N ALA A 107 9.30 -4.11 7.37
CA ALA A 107 7.92 -3.71 7.56
C ALA A 107 7.74 -3.23 9.00
N GLY A 108 6.73 -2.40 9.23
CA GLY A 108 6.48 -1.91 10.57
C GLY A 108 5.14 -1.20 10.69
N TRP A 109 4.81 -0.86 11.93
CA TRP A 109 3.61 -0.12 12.30
C TRP A 109 4.02 1.28 12.74
N PHE A 110 3.41 2.30 12.15
CA PHE A 110 3.84 3.69 12.36
C PHE A 110 2.65 4.57 12.70
N THR A 111 2.81 5.42 13.73
CA THR A 111 1.88 6.52 13.96
C THR A 111 2.12 7.62 12.94
N ARG A 112 1.17 8.54 12.80
CA ARG A 112 1.31 9.71 11.94
C ARG A 112 2.61 10.47 12.22
N GLU A 113 2.92 10.66 13.49
CA GLU A 113 4.08 11.45 13.96
C GLU A 113 5.40 10.72 13.77
N ALA A 114 5.36 9.39 13.65
CA ALA A 114 6.55 8.55 13.55
C ALA A 114 6.72 7.89 12.17
N LEU A 115 6.06 8.42 11.14
CA LEU A 115 6.23 7.91 9.78
C LEU A 115 7.70 7.91 9.39
N PRO A 116 8.15 6.90 8.60
CA PRO A 116 9.54 6.86 8.16
C PRO A 116 9.94 8.10 7.40
N GLN A 117 11.22 8.45 7.48
CA GLN A 117 11.77 9.54 6.68
C GLN A 117 11.85 9.14 5.21
N GLY A 118 11.89 10.14 4.32
CA GLY A 118 11.93 9.90 2.88
C GLY A 118 10.55 9.70 2.27
N HIS A 119 10.50 8.94 1.18
CA HIS A 119 9.26 8.75 0.44
C HIS A 119 8.34 7.74 1.12
N VAL A 120 7.09 8.14 1.33
CA VAL A 120 6.02 7.30 1.85
C VAL A 120 4.84 7.40 0.88
N PHE A 121 4.33 6.26 0.43
CA PHE A 121 3.22 6.21 -0.52
C PHE A 121 2.03 5.42 0.05
N PRO A 122 0.79 5.85 -0.21
CA PRO A 122 0.42 7.07 -0.92
C PRO A 122 0.81 8.32 -0.11
N GLU A 123 1.15 9.39 -0.81
CA GLU A 123 1.66 10.60 -0.17
C GLU A 123 0.67 11.24 0.80
N VAL A 124 -0.63 10.96 0.64
CA VAL A 124 -1.69 11.42 1.57
C VAL A 124 -1.45 10.96 3.01
N LEU A 125 -0.62 9.93 3.22
CA LEU A 125 -0.28 9.45 4.57
C LEU A 125 0.47 10.49 5.39
N ARG A 126 1.12 11.47 4.76
CA ARG A 126 1.82 12.54 5.48
C ARG A 126 0.90 13.72 5.81
N ASP A 127 -0.29 13.81 5.19
CA ASP A 127 -1.15 14.97 5.38
C ASP A 127 -2.62 14.60 5.59
N ARG A 128 -3.41 14.51 4.53
CA ARG A 128 -4.87 14.49 4.60
C ARG A 128 -5.50 13.16 5.04
N PHE A 129 -4.75 12.05 4.95
CA PHE A 129 -5.32 10.72 5.25
C PHE A 129 -5.94 10.66 6.65
N TRP A 130 -5.22 11.16 7.65
CA TRP A 130 -5.62 11.01 9.05
C TRP A 130 -6.90 11.80 9.38
N ASP A 131 -7.07 12.93 8.74
CA ASP A 131 -8.29 13.73 8.88
C ASP A 131 -9.45 13.09 8.11
N GLU A 132 -9.20 12.65 6.89
CA GLU A 132 -10.21 11.95 6.08
C GLU A 132 -10.66 10.66 6.74
N LEU A 133 -9.75 9.96 7.42
CA LEU A 133 -10.07 8.75 8.16
C LEU A 133 -11.14 9.01 9.23
N LYS A 134 -11.09 10.16 9.88
CA LYS A 134 -12.08 10.54 10.92
C LYS A 134 -13.46 10.78 10.35
N THR A 135 -13.54 11.36 9.17
CA THR A 135 -14.82 11.64 8.51
C THR A 135 -15.36 10.46 7.70
N GLY A 136 -14.48 9.51 7.37
CA GLY A 136 -14.82 8.32 6.60
C GLY A 136 -14.78 8.55 5.09
N TYR A 137 -15.09 7.48 4.36
CA TYR A 137 -15.03 7.47 2.89
C TYR A 137 -16.37 7.01 2.33
N PRO A 138 -17.36 7.92 2.21
CA PRO A 138 -18.65 7.56 1.59
C PRO A 138 -18.48 7.17 0.11
N ALA A 139 -17.42 7.67 -0.53
CA ALA A 139 -16.98 7.27 -1.86
C ALA A 139 -15.46 7.34 -1.91
N PRO A 140 -14.81 6.55 -2.77
CA PRO A 140 -13.36 6.64 -2.93
C PRO A 140 -12.95 8.00 -3.47
N ILE A 141 -11.79 8.48 -3.02
CA ILE A 141 -11.24 9.76 -3.46
C ILE A 141 -10.23 9.48 -4.56
N LYS A 142 -10.46 10.07 -5.74
CA LYS A 142 -9.51 9.95 -6.85
C LYS A 142 -8.35 10.92 -6.64
N LEU A 143 -7.15 10.37 -6.49
CA LEU A 143 -5.93 11.17 -6.37
C LEU A 143 -5.47 11.62 -7.76
N PRO A 144 -4.74 12.75 -7.86
CA PRO A 144 -4.22 13.20 -9.14
C PRO A 144 -3.26 12.19 -9.77
N LEU A 145 -3.26 12.13 -11.11
CA LEU A 145 -2.25 11.37 -11.84
C LEU A 145 -0.86 11.89 -11.49
N ARG A 146 0.06 11.00 -11.22
CA ARG A 146 1.44 11.37 -10.90
C ARG A 146 2.44 10.64 -11.79
N GLN A 147 3.60 11.25 -11.95
CA GLN A 147 4.73 10.65 -12.64
C GLN A 147 5.57 9.90 -11.62
N SER A 148 6.00 8.69 -11.98
CA SER A 148 6.90 7.92 -11.11
C SER A 148 8.22 8.64 -10.93
N ILE A 149 8.75 8.56 -9.71
CA ILE A 149 10.07 9.09 -9.37
C ILE A 149 11.12 7.98 -9.22
N PHE A 150 10.73 6.74 -9.43
CA PHE A 150 11.63 5.58 -9.38
C PHE A 150 11.59 4.74 -10.65
#